data_42d1712727677b422196bff396895e1d
#
_entry.id   42d1712727677b422196bff396895e1d
#
_cell.length_a   1.000
_cell.length_b   1.000
_cell.length_c   1.000
_cell.angle_alpha   90.00
_cell.angle_beta   90.00
_cell.angle_gamma   90.00
#
_symmetry.space_group_name_H-M   'P 1'
#
loop_
_entity.id
_entity.type
_entity.pdbx_description
1 polymer ?
#
loop_
_entity_poly.entity_id
_entity_poly.type
_entity_poly.pdbx_seq_one_letter_code
_entity_poly.pdbx_strand_id
1 'polypeptide(L)'
;MRVIFVVKGTIKMKQWLSLAACAAIAFGVVGCDGDDGKDGESVVSTTQMNFKELSAPVTDTEKMAIRASSEVTYANGQTDAISYMKIFSAGQSDNGETFGVVKDYQGEIITGEDGAPYICDGANGDVRGSGLDHTSILQKDGRLFMVSQFECGVGAMYGFELEQASDGTLAAKENTLQYISQAENFGGWVHCAGMTTPWNSHLGSEEYEPDARRAMQTDPATKLDSGDSYLDEVTKYYWKDENNANAEYDNNPYFYGYIPEVSVNASSATASFTHAKHYSMGRAAWELAYVMPDEKTAYLSDDGTNVGFYMYVADNTQDLSAGTLYAAKWIQISAANSGAADLMWIKLGHGTDAELKAYIDTKPTFSDIFSTVEPVEGTCATGFTFVDTAEGEECLKVKSGQEKYAAFLETRRYAAMLGATTEFRKEEGLTFDPDHNRLFVAMSEVAKGMTDGKGDIDVSGESCGAVYALDVLDDSETAYDSSSTKINSTYVVKNMYAEVVGASTSYPAGSPYEAYTCSVNSIASPDNVTYMAGKNTLVIGEDTSSHPNDFLWAYDVVTKEMTRIASVPYGSETTSPFWHEINGKGYLTLTTQHPFGEVGSTQPDYPLVDIAAGEDKASSIGVVGPFVKW
;
A
#
# COMPACT_ATOMS: atom_id res chain seq x y z
N MET A 1 -47.10 -33.96 -3.55
CA MET A 1 -47.83 -34.05 -2.28
C MET A 1 -47.22 -33.00 -1.35
N ARG A 2 -47.90 -31.90 -1.14
CA ARG A 2 -47.49 -30.73 -0.34
C ARG A 2 -47.66 -31.06 1.15
N VAL A 3 -46.68 -30.64 1.97
CA VAL A 3 -46.99 -30.31 3.37
C VAL A 3 -46.26 -29.02 3.71
N ILE A 4 -47.05 -27.97 3.96
CA ILE A 4 -46.63 -26.65 4.43
C ILE A 4 -46.81 -26.68 5.96
N PHE A 5 -45.80 -26.26 6.72
CA PHE A 5 -46.01 -25.84 8.11
C PHE A 5 -45.71 -24.35 8.24
N VAL A 6 -46.79 -23.59 8.53
CA VAL A 6 -46.75 -22.20 8.94
C VAL A 6 -46.78 -22.17 10.46
N VAL A 7 -45.78 -21.53 11.07
CA VAL A 7 -45.86 -21.12 12.48
C VAL A 7 -45.88 -19.59 12.55
N LYS A 8 -47.03 -19.09 12.97
CA LYS A 8 -47.22 -17.65 13.35
C LYS A 8 -46.74 -17.48 14.79
N GLY A 9 -45.75 -16.61 15.00
CA GLY A 9 -45.42 -16.11 16.33
C GLY A 9 -45.56 -14.58 16.36
N THR A 10 -46.53 -14.12 17.12
CA THR A 10 -46.87 -12.69 17.32
C THR A 10 -45.98 -12.15 18.45
N ILE A 11 -45.14 -11.16 18.18
CA ILE A 11 -44.42 -10.41 19.22
C ILE A 11 -45.04 -9.03 19.35
N LYS A 12 -45.45 -8.73 20.56
CA LYS A 12 -46.07 -7.44 20.97
C LYS A 12 -44.99 -6.36 21.11
N MET A 13 -45.21 -5.25 20.42
CA MET A 13 -44.53 -3.98 20.65
C MET A 13 -44.93 -3.41 22.02
N LYS A 14 -43.95 -3.06 22.86
CA LYS A 14 -44.13 -2.12 23.98
C LYS A 14 -43.34 -0.85 23.68
N GLN A 15 -44.09 0.22 23.45
CA GLN A 15 -43.57 1.58 23.49
C GLN A 15 -43.27 2.00 24.92
N TRP A 16 -42.16 2.66 25.15
CA TRP A 16 -41.96 3.52 26.31
C TRP A 16 -41.42 4.87 25.85
N LEU A 17 -42.27 5.88 26.03
CA LEU A 17 -41.84 7.28 26.08
C LEU A 17 -41.29 7.55 27.49
N SER A 18 -40.19 8.29 27.61
CA SER A 18 -39.96 9.06 28.83
C SER A 18 -39.14 10.32 28.60
N LEU A 19 -39.66 11.33 29.13
CA LEU A 19 -39.32 12.73 29.28
C LEU A 19 -37.89 13.01 29.74
N ALA A 20 -37.41 14.16 29.23
CA ALA A 20 -36.30 14.93 29.78
C ALA A 20 -36.66 15.55 31.16
N ALA A 21 -35.67 15.56 32.06
CA ALA A 21 -35.63 16.53 33.18
C ALA A 21 -34.17 16.78 33.57
N CYS A 22 -33.74 18.04 33.43
CA CYS A 22 -32.52 18.60 34.01
C CYS A 22 -32.65 18.69 35.53
N ALA A 23 -31.59 18.34 36.28
CA ALA A 23 -31.36 18.92 37.61
C ALA A 23 -29.85 18.80 37.98
N ALA A 24 -29.23 19.95 38.09
CA ALA A 24 -27.92 20.09 38.76
C ALA A 24 -28.15 20.07 40.29
N ILE A 25 -27.23 19.44 41.05
CA ILE A 25 -26.91 19.83 42.44
C ILE A 25 -25.56 19.16 42.91
N ALA A 26 -24.85 19.93 43.64
CA ALA A 26 -23.54 19.96 44.21
C ALA A 26 -23.12 18.86 45.21
N PHE A 27 -21.79 18.69 45.27
CA PHE A 27 -20.88 18.34 46.40
C PHE A 27 -21.37 17.53 47.61
N GLY A 28 -20.69 16.43 47.83
CA GLY A 28 -20.60 15.78 49.15
C GLY A 28 -19.49 14.76 49.15
N VAL A 29 -18.37 15.13 49.81
CA VAL A 29 -17.23 14.23 50.11
C VAL A 29 -17.60 13.38 51.32
N VAL A 30 -17.54 12.06 51.23
CA VAL A 30 -17.31 11.14 52.35
C VAL A 30 -16.46 9.98 51.82
N GLY A 31 -15.36 9.71 52.51
CA GLY A 31 -14.38 8.71 52.15
C GLY A 31 -14.62 7.33 52.76
N CYS A 32 -13.77 6.41 52.28
CA CYS A 32 -13.33 5.11 52.80
C CYS A 32 -14.33 3.94 52.79
N ASP A 33 -14.11 2.95 51.93
CA ASP A 33 -13.33 1.74 52.22
C ASP A 33 -13.09 0.97 50.92
N GLY A 34 -11.89 0.38 50.80
CA GLY A 34 -11.45 -0.29 49.58
C GLY A 34 -12.10 -1.67 49.38
N ASP A 35 -12.30 -1.98 48.12
CA ASP A 35 -12.42 -3.36 47.63
C ASP A 35 -11.51 -3.50 46.42
N ASP A 36 -10.88 -4.65 46.30
CA ASP A 36 -9.77 -4.95 45.38
C ASP A 36 -10.09 -4.61 43.94
N GLY A 37 -9.28 -3.70 43.36
CA GLY A 37 -9.42 -3.24 41.99
C GLY A 37 -9.19 -4.35 40.99
N LYS A 38 -10.14 -4.50 40.07
CA LYS A 38 -9.86 -5.05 38.76
C LYS A 38 -8.86 -4.12 38.09
N ASP A 39 -7.83 -4.70 37.50
CA ASP A 39 -6.85 -3.99 36.68
C ASP A 39 -7.56 -3.08 35.69
N GLY A 40 -7.33 -1.78 35.84
CA GLY A 40 -7.94 -0.79 34.95
C GLY A 40 -7.39 -0.99 33.55
N GLU A 41 -8.31 -1.11 32.61
CA GLU A 41 -8.01 -0.81 31.21
C GLU A 41 -7.28 0.53 31.19
N SER A 42 -6.04 0.56 30.70
CA SER A 42 -5.33 1.79 30.46
C SER A 42 -6.09 2.53 29.36
N VAL A 43 -6.89 3.50 29.75
CA VAL A 43 -7.46 4.46 28.80
C VAL A 43 -6.26 5.16 28.17
N VAL A 44 -5.91 4.77 26.95
CA VAL A 44 -4.91 5.50 26.15
C VAL A 44 -5.50 6.90 25.98
N SER A 45 -4.86 7.89 26.59
CA SER A 45 -5.27 9.29 26.44
C SER A 45 -4.88 9.72 25.04
N THR A 46 -5.81 9.68 24.10
CA THR A 46 -5.58 10.18 22.75
C THR A 46 -5.40 11.69 22.77
N THR A 47 -4.40 12.17 22.05
CA THR A 47 -4.10 13.60 21.94
C THR A 47 -4.50 14.08 20.55
N GLN A 48 -5.64 14.75 20.44
CA GLN A 48 -6.09 15.35 19.19
C GLN A 48 -5.06 16.35 18.64
N MET A 49 -4.83 16.31 17.33
CA MET A 49 -3.91 17.18 16.60
C MET A 49 -4.69 18.06 15.62
N ASN A 50 -4.63 19.37 15.82
CA ASN A 50 -5.28 20.34 14.94
C ASN A 50 -4.21 21.05 14.11
N PHE A 51 -4.10 20.67 12.85
CA PHE A 51 -3.17 21.27 11.90
C PHE A 51 -3.71 22.60 11.39
N LYS A 52 -2.79 23.53 11.13
CA LYS A 52 -3.12 24.73 10.37
C LYS A 52 -3.33 24.36 8.91
N GLU A 53 -4.54 24.54 8.43
CA GLU A 53 -4.92 24.18 7.06
C GLU A 53 -4.10 24.92 6.00
N LEU A 54 -3.72 24.21 4.94
CA LEU A 54 -3.18 24.77 3.71
C LEU A 54 -4.30 25.06 2.71
N SER A 55 -4.24 26.22 2.05
CA SER A 55 -5.06 26.48 0.87
C SER A 55 -4.65 25.59 -0.30
N ALA A 56 -5.61 25.14 -1.12
CA ALA A 56 -5.29 24.53 -2.39
C ALA A 56 -4.46 25.51 -3.26
N PRO A 57 -3.45 25.03 -4.01
CA PRO A 57 -2.59 25.88 -4.81
C PRO A 57 -3.37 26.52 -5.97
N VAL A 58 -3.07 27.81 -6.23
CA VAL A 58 -3.68 28.59 -7.31
C VAL A 58 -2.63 29.16 -8.24
N THR A 59 -1.49 29.62 -7.68
CA THR A 59 -0.42 30.22 -8.45
C THR A 59 0.61 29.18 -8.89
N ASP A 60 1.31 29.43 -10.02
CA ASP A 60 2.38 28.56 -10.51
C ASP A 60 3.44 28.30 -9.43
N THR A 61 3.82 29.34 -8.65
CA THR A 61 4.77 29.17 -7.54
C THR A 61 4.26 28.19 -6.48
N GLU A 62 2.97 28.20 -6.16
CA GLU A 62 2.38 27.25 -5.21
C GLU A 62 2.30 25.83 -5.79
N LYS A 63 1.99 25.72 -7.09
CA LYS A 63 1.90 24.43 -7.79
C LYS A 63 3.26 23.76 -7.99
N MET A 64 4.35 24.53 -8.06
CA MET A 64 5.70 24.00 -8.25
C MET A 64 6.43 23.65 -6.94
N ALA A 65 5.84 23.90 -5.78
CA ALA A 65 6.52 23.77 -4.49
C ALA A 65 5.99 22.63 -3.62
N ILE A 66 6.90 21.98 -2.88
CA ILE A 66 6.49 21.17 -1.72
C ILE A 66 6.04 22.14 -0.62
N ARG A 67 4.82 22.03 -0.16
CA ARG A 67 4.23 22.87 0.88
C ARG A 67 3.76 22.00 2.03
N ALA A 68 3.98 22.42 3.26
CA ALA A 68 3.50 21.74 4.45
C ALA A 68 2.84 22.71 5.43
N SER A 69 1.94 22.22 6.27
CA SER A 69 1.40 22.96 7.39
C SER A 69 2.54 23.50 8.26
N SER A 70 2.42 24.74 8.69
CA SER A 70 3.45 25.41 9.48
C SER A 70 3.27 25.25 10.99
N GLU A 71 2.14 24.68 11.41
CA GLU A 71 1.76 24.64 12.82
C GLU A 71 0.78 23.51 13.12
N VAL A 72 0.93 22.89 14.27
CA VAL A 72 -0.05 21.97 14.85
C VAL A 72 -0.35 22.34 16.31
N THR A 73 -1.62 22.36 16.67
CA THR A 73 -2.08 22.61 18.05
C THR A 73 -2.66 21.33 18.64
N TYR A 74 -2.21 20.96 19.82
CA TYR A 74 -2.64 19.75 20.51
C TYR A 74 -3.80 20.01 21.47
N ALA A 75 -4.51 18.96 21.89
CA ALA A 75 -5.62 19.06 22.86
C ALA A 75 -5.23 19.70 24.20
N ASN A 76 -3.95 19.60 24.60
CA ASN A 76 -3.40 20.27 25.78
C ASN A 76 -3.21 21.80 25.60
N GLY A 77 -3.53 22.35 24.43
CA GLY A 77 -3.38 23.77 24.07
C GLY A 77 -1.96 24.20 23.71
N GLN A 78 -1.01 23.26 23.66
CA GLN A 78 0.35 23.56 23.20
C GLN A 78 0.40 23.53 21.65
N THR A 79 1.38 24.24 21.09
CA THR A 79 1.56 24.37 19.66
C THR A 79 3.00 24.11 19.27
N ASP A 80 3.20 23.31 18.22
CA ASP A 80 4.48 23.15 17.56
C ASP A 80 4.51 23.88 16.22
N ALA A 81 5.62 24.54 15.92
CA ALA A 81 5.96 24.91 14.57
C ALA A 81 6.54 23.70 13.85
N ILE A 82 5.97 23.35 12.72
CA ILE A 82 6.38 22.21 11.89
C ILE A 82 6.74 22.70 10.49
N SER A 83 7.53 21.91 9.77
CA SER A 83 7.88 22.19 8.37
C SER A 83 8.29 20.91 7.67
N TYR A 84 8.31 20.93 6.33
CA TYR A 84 8.93 19.88 5.56
C TYR A 84 10.46 20.02 5.60
N MET A 85 11.15 18.92 5.90
CA MET A 85 12.61 18.83 5.92
C MET A 85 13.03 17.75 4.91
N LYS A 86 13.61 18.21 3.77
CA LYS A 86 14.15 17.27 2.77
C LYS A 86 15.39 16.58 3.33
N ILE A 87 15.48 15.26 3.16
CA ILE A 87 16.59 14.44 3.64
C ILE A 87 17.50 14.04 2.49
N PHE A 88 16.94 13.48 1.40
CA PHE A 88 17.73 13.00 0.26
C PHE A 88 16.93 13.09 -1.05
N SER A 89 17.62 13.12 -2.19
CA SER A 89 16.97 13.15 -3.51
C SER A 89 17.66 12.17 -4.47
N ALA A 90 16.90 11.62 -5.41
CA ALA A 90 17.45 10.82 -6.50
C ALA A 90 18.55 11.60 -7.25
N GLY A 91 19.57 10.88 -7.68
CA GLY A 91 20.76 11.46 -8.33
C GLY A 91 21.79 12.05 -7.38
N GLN A 92 21.53 12.19 -6.09
CA GLN A 92 22.55 12.58 -5.11
C GLN A 92 23.53 11.42 -4.85
N SER A 93 24.81 11.76 -4.76
CA SER A 93 25.88 10.78 -4.54
C SER A 93 26.46 10.90 -3.13
N ASP A 94 26.68 9.75 -2.49
CA ASP A 94 27.39 9.61 -1.22
C ASP A 94 28.06 8.24 -1.16
N ASN A 95 29.19 8.11 -0.45
CA ASN A 95 29.92 6.86 -0.22
C ASN A 95 30.25 6.06 -1.51
N GLY A 96 30.37 6.72 -2.65
CA GLY A 96 30.64 6.08 -3.94
C GLY A 96 29.43 5.50 -4.65
N GLU A 97 28.26 5.61 -4.07
CA GLU A 97 26.95 5.26 -4.66
C GLU A 97 26.22 6.53 -5.11
N THR A 98 25.27 6.37 -6.04
CA THR A 98 24.33 7.42 -6.43
C THR A 98 22.92 6.90 -6.20
N PHE A 99 22.13 7.63 -5.42
CA PHE A 99 20.79 7.24 -4.99
C PHE A 99 19.84 7.11 -6.18
N GLY A 100 19.25 5.93 -6.33
CA GLY A 100 18.36 5.57 -7.43
C GLY A 100 19.04 4.95 -8.66
N VAL A 101 20.39 4.87 -8.71
CA VAL A 101 21.07 4.16 -9.81
C VAL A 101 20.77 2.68 -9.75
N VAL A 102 20.37 2.12 -10.87
CA VAL A 102 19.98 0.72 -11.00
C VAL A 102 21.18 -0.12 -11.39
N LYS A 103 21.28 -1.33 -10.84
CA LYS A 103 22.37 -2.28 -11.13
C LYS A 103 21.85 -3.61 -11.66
N ASP A 104 22.65 -4.27 -12.51
CA ASP A 104 22.33 -5.58 -13.06
C ASP A 104 22.60 -6.73 -12.08
N TYR A 105 22.35 -7.96 -12.51
CA TYR A 105 22.55 -9.17 -11.72
C TYR A 105 24.00 -9.41 -11.25
N GLN A 106 24.98 -8.75 -11.87
CA GLN A 106 26.39 -8.79 -11.49
C GLN A 106 26.79 -7.64 -10.57
N GLY A 107 25.87 -6.69 -10.31
CA GLY A 107 26.11 -5.48 -9.53
C GLY A 107 26.77 -4.36 -10.33
N GLU A 108 26.81 -4.48 -11.67
CA GLU A 108 27.31 -3.44 -12.56
C GLU A 108 26.19 -2.41 -12.83
N ILE A 109 26.59 -1.14 -12.98
CA ILE A 109 25.65 -0.05 -13.26
C ILE A 109 24.99 -0.28 -14.62
N ILE A 110 23.65 -0.26 -14.66
CA ILE A 110 22.89 -0.22 -15.90
C ILE A 110 23.03 1.18 -16.49
N THR A 111 23.28 1.24 -17.81
CA THR A 111 23.37 2.51 -18.55
C THR A 111 22.21 2.63 -19.53
N GLY A 112 21.65 3.82 -19.64
CA GLY A 112 20.68 4.17 -20.66
C GLY A 112 21.26 4.14 -22.08
N GLU A 113 20.43 4.37 -23.09
CA GLU A 113 20.86 4.39 -24.50
C GLU A 113 21.86 5.51 -24.81
N ASP A 114 21.89 6.55 -24.00
CA ASP A 114 22.85 7.66 -24.06
C ASP A 114 24.23 7.33 -23.43
N GLY A 115 24.33 6.16 -22.80
CA GLY A 115 25.53 5.70 -22.07
C GLY A 115 25.70 6.29 -20.67
N ALA A 116 24.76 7.07 -20.17
CA ALA A 116 24.75 7.55 -18.79
C ALA A 116 24.19 6.47 -17.83
N PRO A 117 24.58 6.49 -16.52
CA PRO A 117 23.94 5.66 -15.52
C PRO A 117 22.40 5.87 -15.53
N TYR A 118 21.66 4.76 -15.58
CA TYR A 118 20.22 4.82 -15.46
C TYR A 118 19.83 4.99 -13.98
N ILE A 119 19.17 6.11 -13.69
CA ILE A 119 18.57 6.39 -12.39
C ILE A 119 17.08 6.08 -12.52
N CYS A 120 16.57 5.24 -11.62
CA CYS A 120 15.23 4.67 -11.69
C CYS A 120 14.18 5.71 -12.06
N ASP A 121 13.45 5.40 -13.10
CA ASP A 121 12.44 6.22 -13.74
C ASP A 121 12.89 7.64 -14.07
N GLY A 122 13.88 7.70 -14.91
CA GLY A 122 14.26 8.95 -15.61
C GLY A 122 13.20 9.38 -16.61
N ALA A 123 11.94 9.55 -16.15
CA ALA A 123 10.82 9.93 -16.98
C ALA A 123 11.13 11.16 -17.82
N ASN A 124 10.66 11.19 -19.06
CA ASN A 124 10.84 12.30 -20.01
C ASN A 124 12.32 12.64 -20.36
N GLY A 125 13.24 11.67 -20.24
CA GLY A 125 14.65 11.86 -20.53
C GLY A 125 15.41 12.62 -19.45
N ASP A 126 14.87 12.75 -18.26
CA ASP A 126 15.57 13.30 -17.12
C ASP A 126 16.51 12.25 -16.52
N VAL A 127 17.79 12.56 -16.42
CA VAL A 127 18.84 11.67 -15.90
C VAL A 127 18.83 11.55 -14.38
N ARG A 128 17.93 12.21 -13.68
CA ARG A 128 17.92 12.29 -12.21
C ARG A 128 16.99 11.30 -11.53
N GLY A 129 16.08 10.70 -12.30
CA GLY A 129 15.11 9.71 -11.82
C GLY A 129 14.03 10.30 -10.92
N SER A 130 12.84 9.77 -11.05
CA SER A 130 11.64 10.22 -10.33
C SER A 130 10.90 9.11 -9.59
N GLY A 131 11.32 7.85 -9.75
CA GLY A 131 10.62 6.67 -9.23
C GLY A 131 10.92 6.30 -7.77
N LEU A 132 11.39 7.23 -6.92
CA LEU A 132 11.48 6.96 -5.48
C LEU A 132 10.09 6.88 -4.88
N ASP A 133 9.73 5.74 -4.37
CA ASP A 133 8.45 5.52 -3.75
C ASP A 133 8.57 5.36 -2.22
N HIS A 134 8.43 4.16 -1.65
CA HIS A 134 8.38 4.02 -0.19
C HIS A 134 9.75 4.14 0.48
N THR A 135 9.74 4.76 1.66
CA THR A 135 10.91 4.93 2.52
C THR A 135 10.55 4.66 3.99
N SER A 136 11.26 3.72 4.61
CA SER A 136 11.14 3.39 6.03
C SER A 136 12.24 4.04 6.86
N ILE A 137 11.90 4.52 8.07
CA ILE A 137 12.89 4.86 9.11
C ILE A 137 12.97 3.71 10.12
N LEU A 138 14.14 3.12 10.27
CA LEU A 138 14.39 1.97 11.13
C LEU A 138 15.20 2.40 12.36
N GLN A 139 14.83 1.91 13.55
CA GLN A 139 15.52 2.17 14.79
C GLN A 139 16.20 0.87 15.27
N LYS A 140 17.53 0.81 15.21
CA LYS A 140 18.29 -0.40 15.56
C LYS A 140 19.54 -0.07 16.38
N ASP A 141 19.69 -0.69 17.54
CA ASP A 141 20.87 -0.54 18.43
C ASP A 141 21.19 0.93 18.78
N GLY A 142 20.14 1.78 18.95
CA GLY A 142 20.28 3.20 19.26
C GLY A 142 20.73 4.08 18.07
N ARG A 143 20.74 3.53 16.86
CA ARG A 143 21.01 4.22 15.61
C ARG A 143 19.74 4.31 14.77
N LEU A 144 19.71 5.26 13.85
CA LEU A 144 18.62 5.47 12.89
C LEU A 144 19.10 5.14 11.49
N PHE A 145 18.25 4.46 10.73
CA PHE A 145 18.52 4.11 9.34
C PHE A 145 17.33 4.47 8.48
N MET A 146 17.59 4.77 7.23
CA MET A 146 16.57 4.94 6.21
C MET A 146 16.79 3.86 5.14
N VAL A 147 15.73 3.19 4.75
CA VAL A 147 15.71 2.25 3.62
C VAL A 147 14.67 2.76 2.63
N SER A 148 15.09 2.94 1.40
CA SER A 148 14.26 3.47 0.32
C SER A 148 14.22 2.50 -0.84
N GLN A 149 13.07 2.39 -1.49
CA GLN A 149 12.84 1.59 -2.68
C GLN A 149 12.38 2.46 -3.85
N PHE A 150 12.64 1.97 -5.06
CA PHE A 150 12.38 2.69 -6.30
C PHE A 150 11.51 1.85 -7.23
N GLU A 151 10.43 2.45 -7.69
CA GLU A 151 9.46 1.88 -8.61
C GLU A 151 9.94 2.07 -10.04
N CYS A 152 10.47 1.01 -10.62
CA CYS A 152 10.85 0.92 -12.02
C CYS A 152 11.02 -0.55 -12.43
N GLY A 153 11.02 -0.86 -13.71
CA GLY A 153 11.08 -2.22 -14.23
C GLY A 153 12.21 -3.03 -13.62
N VAL A 154 13.43 -2.48 -13.55
CA VAL A 154 14.52 -3.02 -12.72
C VAL A 154 14.54 -2.26 -11.40
N GLY A 155 13.83 -2.74 -10.40
CA GLY A 155 13.69 -2.10 -9.09
C GLY A 155 15.01 -1.98 -8.33
N ALA A 156 15.19 -0.86 -7.62
CA ALA A 156 16.38 -0.59 -6.81
C ALA A 156 16.02 -0.32 -5.35
N MET A 157 16.92 -0.70 -4.45
CA MET A 157 16.81 -0.37 -3.03
C MET A 157 18.12 0.21 -2.50
N TYR A 158 18.00 1.18 -1.59
CA TYR A 158 19.13 1.84 -0.94
C TYR A 158 18.90 1.96 0.56
N GLY A 159 20.01 1.91 1.31
CA GLY A 159 20.00 2.15 2.75
C GLY A 159 21.10 3.10 3.18
N PHE A 160 20.83 3.92 4.20
CA PHE A 160 21.82 4.83 4.80
C PHE A 160 21.47 5.13 6.26
N GLU A 161 22.42 5.67 7.01
CA GLU A 161 22.22 6.06 8.41
C GLU A 161 21.69 7.52 8.48
N LEU A 162 20.81 7.78 9.45
CA LEU A 162 20.33 9.13 9.77
C LEU A 162 20.99 9.67 11.03
N GLU A 163 21.11 10.98 11.08
CA GLU A 163 21.46 11.73 12.30
C GLU A 163 20.28 12.60 12.74
N GLN A 164 19.99 12.59 14.05
CA GLN A 164 19.02 13.47 14.67
C GLN A 164 19.73 14.53 15.50
N ALA A 165 19.57 15.80 15.14
CA ALA A 165 20.08 16.92 15.91
C ALA A 165 19.25 17.14 17.20
N SER A 166 19.78 17.92 18.14
CA SER A 166 19.12 18.19 19.42
C SER A 166 17.78 18.93 19.29
N ASP A 167 17.63 19.75 18.25
CA ASP A 167 16.38 20.44 17.91
C ASP A 167 15.35 19.52 17.23
N GLY A 168 15.77 18.34 16.81
CA GLY A 168 14.92 17.35 16.12
C GLY A 168 15.10 17.31 14.62
N THR A 169 15.96 18.11 14.04
CA THR A 169 16.27 18.03 12.60
C THR A 169 16.84 16.65 12.29
N LEU A 170 16.29 15.99 11.25
CA LEU A 170 16.82 14.74 10.71
C LEU A 170 17.62 15.05 9.43
N ALA A 171 18.75 14.37 9.27
CA ALA A 171 19.59 14.48 8.09
C ALA A 171 20.24 13.14 7.76
N ALA A 172 20.54 12.89 6.48
CA ALA A 172 21.36 11.76 6.09
C ALA A 172 22.78 11.91 6.65
N LYS A 173 23.33 10.84 7.21
CA LYS A 173 24.70 10.80 7.70
C LYS A 173 25.65 10.56 6.52
N GLU A 174 26.63 11.45 6.38
CA GLU A 174 27.62 11.37 5.31
C GLU A 174 28.41 10.04 5.31
N ASN A 175 28.76 9.57 4.13
CA ASN A 175 29.53 8.35 3.86
C ASN A 175 28.84 7.06 4.33
N THR A 176 27.50 6.98 4.23
CA THR A 176 26.74 5.81 4.66
C THR A 176 25.78 5.24 3.61
N LEU A 177 25.59 5.88 2.47
CA LEU A 177 24.73 5.39 1.40
C LEU A 177 25.25 4.04 0.85
N GLN A 178 24.37 3.05 0.72
CA GLN A 178 24.67 1.72 0.21
C GLN A 178 23.56 1.26 -0.73
N TYR A 179 23.92 0.69 -1.86
CA TYR A 179 23.00 -0.10 -2.69
C TYR A 179 22.71 -1.43 -1.99
N ILE A 180 21.45 -1.85 -1.97
CA ILE A 180 20.98 -3.12 -1.40
C ILE A 180 20.79 -4.11 -2.54
N SER A 181 21.69 -5.10 -2.62
CA SER A 181 21.64 -6.11 -3.68
C SER A 181 20.45 -7.04 -3.48
N GLN A 182 19.69 -7.24 -4.55
CA GLN A 182 18.55 -8.15 -4.62
C GLN A 182 18.85 -9.40 -5.48
N ALA A 183 20.11 -9.57 -5.92
CA ALA A 183 20.51 -10.58 -6.90
C ALA A 183 20.23 -12.04 -6.46
N GLU A 184 20.31 -12.35 -5.15
CA GLU A 184 19.99 -13.68 -4.62
C GLU A 184 18.50 -14.05 -4.76
N ASN A 185 17.63 -13.04 -5.01
CA ASN A 185 16.19 -13.17 -5.17
C ASN A 185 15.72 -12.68 -6.56
N PHE A 186 16.56 -12.89 -7.59
CA PHE A 186 16.28 -12.60 -9.01
C PHE A 186 16.20 -11.10 -9.38
N GLY A 187 16.64 -10.19 -8.51
CA GLY A 187 16.56 -8.75 -8.70
C GLY A 187 15.29 -8.13 -8.13
N GLY A 188 15.19 -6.80 -8.24
CA GLY A 188 14.02 -6.03 -7.85
C GLY A 188 13.09 -5.81 -9.04
N TRP A 189 11.83 -5.60 -8.73
CA TRP A 189 10.75 -5.38 -9.70
C TRP A 189 9.78 -4.35 -9.16
N VAL A 190 9.53 -3.28 -9.89
CA VAL A 190 8.47 -2.26 -9.65
C VAL A 190 8.09 -2.16 -8.16
N HIS A 191 9.01 -1.60 -7.35
CA HIS A 191 8.81 -1.50 -5.91
C HIS A 191 7.88 -0.34 -5.59
N CYS A 192 6.65 -0.62 -5.22
CA CYS A 192 5.65 0.34 -4.84
C CYS A 192 5.65 0.65 -3.33
N ALA A 193 4.51 0.68 -2.67
CA ALA A 193 4.39 1.05 -1.27
C ALA A 193 5.05 0.05 -0.28
N GLY A 194 5.14 0.44 0.97
CA GLY A 194 5.74 -0.39 2.02
C GLY A 194 5.44 0.09 3.42
N MET A 195 6.06 -0.55 4.41
CA MET A 195 5.94 -0.17 5.81
C MET A 195 7.23 -0.41 6.60
N THR A 196 7.36 0.28 7.73
CA THR A 196 8.27 -0.14 8.80
C THR A 196 7.58 -1.19 9.65
N THR A 197 8.11 -2.42 9.69
CA THR A 197 7.50 -3.51 10.48
C THR A 197 7.60 -3.24 11.99
N PRO A 198 6.77 -3.89 12.82
CA PRO A 198 6.88 -3.78 14.28
C PRO A 198 8.26 -4.20 14.85
N TRP A 199 9.04 -5.02 14.12
CA TRP A 199 10.40 -5.43 14.50
C TRP A 199 11.52 -4.61 13.83
N ASN A 200 11.16 -3.46 13.25
CA ASN A 200 12.09 -2.52 12.61
C ASN A 200 12.87 -3.10 11.42
N SER A 201 12.19 -3.73 10.48
CA SER A 201 12.63 -3.95 9.11
C SER A 201 11.81 -3.09 8.15
N HIS A 202 12.31 -2.90 6.94
CA HIS A 202 11.57 -2.33 5.82
C HIS A 202 10.88 -3.47 5.07
N LEU A 203 9.56 -3.42 4.98
CA LEU A 203 8.76 -4.35 4.19
C LEU A 203 8.20 -3.58 3.00
N GLY A 204 8.66 -3.93 1.83
CA GLY A 204 8.23 -3.33 0.57
C GLY A 204 7.24 -4.21 -0.18
N SER A 205 7.06 -3.91 -1.45
CA SER A 205 6.20 -4.66 -2.37
C SER A 205 6.83 -4.77 -3.75
N GLU A 206 6.33 -5.68 -4.57
CA GLU A 206 6.54 -5.74 -6.01
C GLU A 206 5.17 -5.69 -6.67
N GLU A 207 4.92 -4.64 -7.42
CA GLU A 207 3.66 -4.36 -8.10
C GLU A 207 3.70 -4.80 -9.58
N TYR A 208 2.55 -4.78 -10.26
CA TYR A 208 2.41 -5.11 -11.69
C TYR A 208 3.09 -6.42 -12.10
N GLU A 209 2.86 -7.49 -11.34
CA GLU A 209 3.46 -8.79 -11.62
C GLU A 209 3.26 -9.23 -13.08
N PRO A 210 4.30 -9.76 -13.77
CA PRO A 210 4.13 -10.17 -15.15
C PRO A 210 3.10 -11.30 -15.27
N ASP A 211 2.13 -11.17 -16.18
CA ASP A 211 1.18 -12.26 -16.49
C ASP A 211 1.90 -13.45 -17.10
N ALA A 212 2.11 -14.50 -16.31
CA ALA A 212 2.85 -15.68 -16.72
C ALA A 212 2.17 -16.43 -17.90
N ARG A 213 0.83 -16.40 -17.98
CA ARG A 213 0.10 -16.98 -19.12
C ARG A 213 0.44 -16.26 -20.40
N ARG A 214 0.39 -14.93 -20.38
CA ARG A 214 0.64 -14.07 -21.54
C ARG A 214 2.12 -14.10 -21.94
N ALA A 215 3.02 -13.87 -21.01
CA ALA A 215 4.46 -13.81 -21.24
C ALA A 215 5.04 -15.12 -21.81
N MET A 216 4.46 -16.27 -21.43
CA MET A 216 4.92 -17.58 -21.90
C MET A 216 4.28 -18.06 -23.20
N GLN A 217 3.32 -17.31 -23.75
CA GLN A 217 2.73 -17.59 -25.07
C GLN A 217 3.54 -16.96 -26.22
N THR A 218 4.48 -16.07 -25.92
CA THR A 218 5.31 -15.40 -26.93
C THR A 218 6.35 -16.36 -27.51
N ASP A 219 6.75 -16.09 -28.76
CA ASP A 219 7.80 -16.88 -29.43
C ASP A 219 9.11 -16.79 -28.64
N PRO A 220 9.70 -17.92 -28.19
CA PRO A 220 10.97 -17.90 -27.47
C PRO A 220 12.12 -17.19 -28.22
N ALA A 221 11.98 -16.98 -29.55
CA ALA A 221 12.95 -16.25 -30.36
C ALA A 221 12.84 -14.72 -30.20
N THR A 222 11.79 -14.21 -29.54
CA THR A 222 11.51 -12.78 -29.36
C THR A 222 11.19 -12.46 -27.90
N LYS A 223 12.12 -12.79 -27.00
CA LYS A 223 11.96 -12.55 -25.53
C LYS A 223 11.72 -11.09 -25.16
N LEU A 224 12.02 -10.15 -26.05
CA LEU A 224 11.77 -8.71 -25.88
C LEU A 224 10.41 -8.27 -26.47
N ASP A 225 9.46 -9.17 -26.62
CA ASP A 225 8.08 -8.88 -27.01
C ASP A 225 7.13 -9.79 -26.21
N SER A 226 7.30 -9.75 -24.90
CA SER A 226 6.47 -10.53 -23.95
C SER A 226 5.05 -9.97 -23.87
N GLY A 227 4.84 -8.74 -24.32
CA GLY A 227 3.64 -7.96 -24.13
C GLY A 227 3.57 -7.28 -22.76
N ASP A 228 4.68 -7.31 -22.02
CA ASP A 228 4.90 -6.65 -20.75
C ASP A 228 6.23 -5.88 -20.84
N SER A 229 6.16 -4.54 -20.82
CA SER A 229 7.31 -3.67 -21.02
C SER A 229 8.34 -3.77 -19.88
N TYR A 230 7.89 -4.00 -18.65
CA TYR A 230 8.78 -4.17 -17.51
C TYR A 230 9.56 -5.50 -17.59
N LEU A 231 8.88 -6.58 -18.00
CA LEU A 231 9.55 -7.87 -18.21
C LEU A 231 10.58 -7.81 -19.34
N ASP A 232 10.27 -7.08 -20.41
CA ASP A 232 11.21 -6.85 -21.52
C ASP A 232 12.42 -6.02 -21.05
N GLU A 233 12.18 -4.99 -20.23
CA GLU A 233 13.23 -4.14 -19.65
C GLU A 233 14.17 -4.94 -18.74
N VAL A 234 13.63 -5.72 -17.81
CA VAL A 234 14.41 -6.59 -16.91
C VAL A 234 15.19 -7.64 -17.71
N THR A 235 14.58 -8.23 -18.75
CA THR A 235 15.26 -9.18 -19.64
C THR A 235 16.47 -8.53 -20.32
N LYS A 236 16.28 -7.33 -20.84
CA LYS A 236 17.30 -6.58 -21.57
C LYS A 236 18.43 -6.07 -20.67
N TYR A 237 18.07 -5.36 -19.62
CA TYR A 237 19.01 -4.57 -18.83
C TYR A 237 19.54 -5.30 -17.60
N TYR A 238 18.69 -5.99 -16.87
CA TYR A 238 19.11 -6.70 -15.67
C TYR A 238 19.79 -8.03 -16.03
N TRP A 239 19.13 -8.89 -16.82
CA TRP A 239 19.67 -10.21 -17.20
C TRP A 239 20.63 -10.16 -18.38
N LYS A 240 20.67 -9.06 -19.13
CA LYS A 240 21.51 -8.90 -20.37
C LYS A 240 21.26 -9.99 -21.40
N ASP A 241 20.01 -10.41 -21.56
CA ASP A 241 19.63 -11.56 -22.40
C ASP A 241 18.86 -11.14 -23.65
N GLU A 242 19.26 -10.03 -24.30
CA GLU A 242 18.62 -9.48 -25.49
C GLU A 242 18.48 -10.48 -26.66
N ASN A 243 19.37 -11.47 -26.73
CA ASN A 243 19.46 -12.36 -27.86
C ASN A 243 19.19 -13.83 -27.51
N ASN A 244 18.59 -14.12 -26.37
CA ASN A 244 18.39 -15.50 -25.88
C ASN A 244 19.71 -16.30 -25.81
N ALA A 245 20.83 -15.59 -25.68
CA ALA A 245 22.18 -16.18 -25.74
C ALA A 245 22.62 -16.80 -24.41
N ASN A 246 21.91 -16.49 -23.31
CA ASN A 246 22.27 -16.86 -21.96
C ASN A 246 21.26 -17.85 -21.39
N ALA A 247 21.36 -19.13 -21.78
CA ALA A 247 20.49 -20.20 -21.29
C ALA A 247 20.54 -20.39 -19.76
N GLU A 248 21.53 -19.78 -19.07
CA GLU A 248 21.68 -19.83 -17.63
C GLU A 248 20.68 -18.89 -16.91
N TYR A 249 20.25 -17.82 -17.59
CA TYR A 249 19.41 -16.76 -17.02
C TYR A 249 18.13 -16.54 -17.82
N ASP A 250 17.40 -17.61 -18.14
CA ASP A 250 16.05 -17.46 -18.67
C ASP A 250 15.21 -16.68 -17.68
N ASN A 251 14.90 -15.41 -18.00
CA ASN A 251 13.99 -14.61 -17.22
C ASN A 251 12.62 -15.31 -17.15
N ASN A 252 12.09 -15.48 -15.95
CA ASN A 252 10.83 -16.18 -15.73
C ASN A 252 9.85 -15.26 -15.01
N PRO A 253 8.60 -15.10 -15.50
CA PRO A 253 7.60 -14.24 -14.85
C PRO A 253 7.40 -14.52 -13.37
N TYR A 254 7.59 -15.75 -12.92
CA TYR A 254 7.45 -16.15 -11.51
C TYR A 254 8.62 -15.73 -10.62
N PHE A 255 9.59 -14.99 -11.12
CA PHE A 255 10.64 -14.38 -10.28
C PHE A 255 10.16 -13.13 -9.54
N TYR A 256 9.06 -12.52 -9.99
CA TYR A 256 8.59 -11.19 -9.60
C TYR A 256 7.14 -11.19 -9.11
N GLY A 257 6.73 -10.14 -8.38
CA GLY A 257 5.39 -9.94 -7.84
C GLY A 257 5.26 -10.46 -6.40
N TYR A 258 6.28 -10.28 -5.56
CA TYR A 258 6.32 -10.74 -4.17
C TYR A 258 6.61 -9.61 -3.18
N ILE A 259 6.68 -9.95 -1.90
CA ILE A 259 6.94 -9.01 -0.81
C ILE A 259 8.42 -9.07 -0.40
N PRO A 260 9.23 -8.03 -0.69
CA PRO A 260 10.61 -7.94 -0.22
C PRO A 260 10.69 -7.40 1.20
N GLU A 261 11.64 -7.90 1.99
CA GLU A 261 11.98 -7.38 3.31
C GLU A 261 13.47 -7.02 3.38
N VAL A 262 13.78 -5.85 3.94
CA VAL A 262 15.17 -5.43 4.22
C VAL A 262 15.37 -5.27 5.72
N SER A 263 16.31 -6.05 6.24
CA SER A 263 16.77 -5.96 7.63
C SER A 263 18.11 -5.23 7.71
N VAL A 264 18.30 -4.44 8.78
CA VAL A 264 19.57 -3.76 9.06
C VAL A 264 20.34 -4.48 10.17
N ASN A 265 21.64 -4.72 9.94
CA ASN A 265 22.59 -5.16 10.97
C ASN A 265 23.45 -3.97 11.38
N ALA A 266 23.20 -3.44 12.58
CA ALA A 266 23.87 -2.28 13.15
C ALA A 266 25.02 -2.63 14.11
N SER A 267 25.41 -3.92 14.23
CA SER A 267 26.39 -4.41 15.22
C SER A 267 27.83 -3.90 14.97
N SER A 268 28.11 -3.39 13.78
CA SER A 268 29.42 -2.81 13.41
C SER A 268 29.32 -1.30 13.18
N ALA A 269 30.47 -0.60 13.14
CA ALA A 269 30.51 0.84 12.86
C ALA A 269 29.89 1.18 11.49
N THR A 270 30.14 0.36 10.48
CA THR A 270 29.41 0.40 9.20
C THR A 270 28.29 -0.63 9.26
N ALA A 271 27.05 -0.18 9.15
CA ALA A 271 25.90 -1.08 9.09
C ALA A 271 25.88 -1.84 7.74
N SER A 272 25.18 -2.95 7.71
CA SER A 272 24.88 -3.67 6.47
C SER A 272 23.38 -3.96 6.37
N PHE A 273 22.89 -4.07 5.15
CA PHE A 273 21.51 -4.37 4.84
C PHE A 273 21.40 -5.75 4.21
N THR A 274 20.37 -6.50 4.56
CA THR A 274 20.10 -7.84 4.03
C THR A 274 18.70 -7.87 3.45
N HIS A 275 18.59 -8.30 2.20
CA HIS A 275 17.33 -8.43 1.47
C HIS A 275 16.84 -9.89 1.52
N ALA A 276 15.54 -10.06 1.74
CA ALA A 276 14.80 -11.32 1.58
C ALA A 276 13.57 -11.06 0.70
N LYS A 277 13.00 -12.12 0.12
CA LYS A 277 11.73 -12.04 -0.63
C LYS A 277 10.80 -13.14 -0.12
N HIS A 278 9.58 -12.77 0.28
CA HIS A 278 8.59 -13.66 0.90
C HIS A 278 7.65 -14.24 -0.14
N TYR A 279 8.04 -15.35 -0.73
CA TYR A 279 7.23 -16.10 -1.71
C TYR A 279 5.96 -16.70 -1.10
N SER A 280 6.00 -17.01 0.20
CA SER A 280 4.87 -17.58 0.97
C SER A 280 3.72 -16.59 1.22
N MET A 281 3.92 -15.30 0.93
CA MET A 281 2.86 -14.29 0.99
C MET A 281 2.02 -14.21 -0.29
N GLY A 282 2.35 -15.04 -1.31
CA GLY A 282 1.63 -15.05 -2.59
C GLY A 282 2.19 -14.07 -3.61
N ARG A 283 1.62 -14.10 -4.84
CA ARG A 283 2.06 -13.32 -5.98
C ARG A 283 0.86 -12.62 -6.63
N ALA A 284 0.91 -11.30 -6.70
CA ALA A 284 -0.06 -10.41 -7.35
C ALA A 284 0.59 -9.03 -7.58
N ALA A 285 -0.17 -8.02 -8.03
CA ALA A 285 0.28 -6.64 -8.11
C ALA A 285 0.25 -6.01 -6.71
N TRP A 286 1.21 -6.38 -5.88
CA TRP A 286 1.20 -5.95 -4.48
C TRP A 286 1.50 -4.47 -4.34
N GLU A 287 0.48 -3.70 -3.96
CA GLU A 287 0.67 -2.32 -3.53
C GLU A 287 1.38 -2.28 -2.17
N LEU A 288 0.81 -2.95 -1.17
CA LEU A 288 1.33 -2.95 0.19
C LEU A 288 1.07 -4.27 0.91
N ALA A 289 2.03 -4.68 1.75
CA ALA A 289 1.81 -5.66 2.82
C ALA A 289 1.93 -4.97 4.18
N TYR A 290 0.85 -4.93 4.95
CA TYR A 290 0.79 -4.30 6.29
C TYR A 290 0.73 -5.34 7.39
N VAL A 291 1.78 -5.39 8.23
CA VAL A 291 1.87 -6.32 9.37
C VAL A 291 1.18 -5.74 10.59
N MET A 292 0.29 -6.53 11.18
CA MET A 292 -0.48 -6.18 12.37
C MET A 292 0.37 -6.28 13.65
N PRO A 293 -0.08 -5.68 14.79
CA PRO A 293 0.68 -5.67 16.04
C PRO A 293 0.99 -7.04 16.66
N ASP A 294 0.36 -8.13 16.21
CA ASP A 294 0.71 -9.50 16.61
C ASP A 294 2.00 -10.02 15.96
N GLU A 295 2.63 -9.20 15.11
CA GLU A 295 3.89 -9.47 14.42
C GLU A 295 3.87 -10.71 13.50
N LYS A 296 2.70 -11.13 13.06
CA LYS A 296 2.54 -12.32 12.18
C LYS A 296 1.35 -12.26 11.23
N THR A 297 0.32 -11.46 11.54
CA THR A 297 -0.80 -11.27 10.61
C THR A 297 -0.47 -10.09 9.70
N ALA A 298 -0.57 -10.29 8.39
CA ALA A 298 -0.40 -9.23 7.41
C ALA A 298 -1.61 -9.16 6.48
N TYR A 299 -2.00 -7.94 6.09
CA TYR A 299 -2.95 -7.68 5.02
C TYR A 299 -2.20 -7.23 3.78
N LEU A 300 -2.69 -7.64 2.61
CA LEU A 300 -2.07 -7.30 1.33
C LEU A 300 -3.13 -6.71 0.42
N SER A 301 -2.83 -5.53 -0.11
CA SER A 301 -3.62 -4.85 -1.15
C SER A 301 -3.05 -5.17 -2.53
N ASP A 302 -3.94 -5.26 -3.51
CA ASP A 302 -3.67 -5.68 -4.88
C ASP A 302 -4.13 -4.55 -5.81
N ASP A 303 -3.20 -3.84 -6.47
CA ASP A 303 -3.58 -2.76 -7.39
C ASP A 303 -4.05 -3.31 -8.73
N GLY A 304 -5.05 -2.65 -9.29
CA GLY A 304 -5.57 -2.98 -10.62
C GLY A 304 -7.08 -2.90 -10.74
N THR A 305 -7.59 -3.58 -11.74
CA THR A 305 -9.03 -3.75 -11.99
C THR A 305 -9.38 -5.22 -11.88
N ASN A 306 -10.45 -5.56 -11.16
CA ASN A 306 -10.84 -6.94 -10.88
C ASN A 306 -9.75 -7.69 -10.07
N VAL A 307 -9.32 -7.08 -8.98
CA VAL A 307 -8.30 -7.54 -8.05
C VAL A 307 -8.92 -8.03 -6.74
N GLY A 308 -8.11 -8.57 -5.83
CA GLY A 308 -8.58 -9.17 -4.59
C GLY A 308 -7.89 -8.63 -3.34
N PHE A 309 -8.53 -8.75 -2.17
CA PHE A 309 -8.00 -8.39 -0.87
C PHE A 309 -7.54 -9.64 -0.11
N TYR A 310 -6.34 -9.59 0.48
CA TYR A 310 -5.71 -10.79 1.04
C TYR A 310 -5.25 -10.61 2.49
N MET A 311 -5.15 -11.75 3.19
CA MET A 311 -4.58 -11.83 4.53
C MET A 311 -3.59 -12.99 4.59
N TYR A 312 -2.41 -12.73 5.11
CA TYR A 312 -1.40 -13.73 5.42
C TYR A 312 -1.25 -13.89 6.93
N VAL A 313 -1.15 -15.14 7.41
CA VAL A 313 -0.88 -15.43 8.81
C VAL A 313 0.37 -16.28 8.91
N ALA A 314 1.47 -15.68 9.35
CA ALA A 314 2.74 -16.36 9.54
C ALA A 314 2.67 -17.43 10.63
N ASP A 315 3.51 -18.45 10.53
CA ASP A 315 3.61 -19.52 11.52
C ASP A 315 4.22 -19.02 12.84
N ASN A 316 5.18 -18.10 12.76
CA ASN A 316 5.89 -17.52 13.89
C ASN A 316 5.80 -15.98 13.85
N THR A 317 5.97 -15.34 14.99
CA THR A 317 6.11 -13.87 15.06
C THR A 317 7.46 -13.42 14.51
N GLN A 318 7.49 -12.26 13.84
CA GLN A 318 8.68 -11.65 13.23
C GLN A 318 9.38 -12.53 12.17
N ASP A 319 8.62 -13.47 11.58
CA ASP A 319 9.13 -14.40 10.57
C ASP A 319 8.05 -14.66 9.52
N LEU A 320 8.14 -13.97 8.39
CA LEU A 320 7.18 -14.07 7.29
C LEU A 320 7.51 -15.20 6.30
N SER A 321 8.57 -15.99 6.55
CA SER A 321 9.06 -17.01 5.62
C SER A 321 8.20 -18.27 5.51
N ALA A 322 7.18 -18.41 6.35
CA ALA A 322 6.24 -19.53 6.33
C ALA A 322 4.89 -19.12 6.92
N GLY A 323 3.79 -19.50 6.26
CA GLY A 323 2.47 -19.16 6.76
C GLY A 323 1.32 -19.62 5.87
N THR A 324 0.13 -19.15 6.19
CA THR A 324 -1.12 -19.44 5.49
C THR A 324 -1.67 -18.21 4.84
N LEU A 325 -1.97 -18.29 3.55
CA LEU A 325 -2.57 -17.23 2.74
C LEU A 325 -4.09 -17.44 2.63
N TYR A 326 -4.82 -16.33 2.77
CA TYR A 326 -6.28 -16.24 2.65
C TYR A 326 -6.66 -15.13 1.69
N ALA A 327 -7.82 -15.27 1.03
CA ALA A 327 -8.44 -14.22 0.23
C ALA A 327 -9.82 -13.87 0.80
N ALA A 328 -10.21 -12.60 0.69
CA ALA A 328 -11.48 -12.12 1.15
C ALA A 328 -12.61 -12.47 0.17
N LYS A 329 -13.79 -12.73 0.72
CA LYS A 329 -15.05 -12.72 -0.02
C LYS A 329 -15.94 -11.63 0.54
N TRP A 330 -16.35 -10.71 -0.32
CA TRP A 330 -17.28 -9.65 -0.05
C TRP A 330 -18.70 -10.19 0.04
N ILE A 331 -19.39 -9.95 1.15
CA ILE A 331 -20.80 -10.28 1.35
C ILE A 331 -21.55 -8.99 1.55
N GLN A 332 -22.06 -8.45 0.45
CA GLN A 332 -22.62 -7.09 0.41
C GLN A 332 -23.78 -6.89 1.37
N ILE A 333 -23.68 -5.85 2.22
CA ILE A 333 -24.74 -5.39 3.12
C ILE A 333 -25.43 -4.16 2.56
N SER A 334 -24.68 -3.24 1.94
CA SER A 334 -25.17 -1.98 1.40
C SER A 334 -24.46 -1.63 0.09
N ALA A 335 -25.21 -1.06 -0.86
CA ALA A 335 -24.65 -0.47 -2.07
C ALA A 335 -24.40 1.03 -1.93
N ALA A 336 -24.96 1.69 -0.90
CA ALA A 336 -24.88 3.14 -0.74
C ALA A 336 -23.53 3.56 -0.18
N ASN A 337 -23.13 4.81 -0.49
CA ASN A 337 -21.91 5.43 0.03
C ASN A 337 -20.66 4.56 -0.25
N SER A 338 -20.47 4.17 -1.50
CA SER A 338 -19.40 3.30 -1.96
C SER A 338 -19.35 1.90 -1.33
N GLY A 339 -20.40 1.51 -0.61
CA GLY A 339 -20.64 0.14 -0.18
C GLY A 339 -20.26 -0.20 1.26
N ALA A 340 -20.84 -1.32 1.71
CA ALA A 340 -20.48 -1.99 2.95
C ALA A 340 -20.74 -3.50 2.84
N ALA A 341 -19.90 -4.32 3.47
CA ALA A 341 -20.02 -5.77 3.49
C ALA A 341 -19.51 -6.42 4.78
N ASP A 342 -19.98 -7.63 5.07
CA ASP A 342 -19.23 -8.57 5.88
C ASP A 342 -18.15 -9.25 5.04
N LEU A 343 -17.04 -9.63 5.66
CA LEU A 343 -15.95 -10.35 5.00
C LEU A 343 -15.89 -11.80 5.47
N MET A 344 -15.79 -12.73 4.52
CA MET A 344 -15.51 -14.13 4.78
C MET A 344 -14.14 -14.47 4.21
N TRP A 345 -13.30 -15.14 4.99
CA TRP A 345 -11.95 -15.51 4.59
C TRP A 345 -11.90 -16.90 3.96
N ILE A 346 -11.35 -17.01 2.77
CA ILE A 346 -11.15 -18.27 2.04
C ILE A 346 -9.68 -18.64 2.10
N LYS A 347 -9.36 -19.78 2.69
CA LYS A 347 -7.99 -20.29 2.76
C LYS A 347 -7.53 -20.72 1.37
N LEU A 348 -6.41 -20.11 0.88
CA LEU A 348 -5.78 -20.51 -0.37
C LEU A 348 -4.79 -21.66 -0.17
N GLY A 349 -3.90 -21.54 0.81
CA GLY A 349 -2.89 -22.56 1.05
C GLY A 349 -1.97 -22.22 2.22
N HIS A 350 -1.07 -23.17 2.53
CA HIS A 350 0.07 -22.98 3.43
C HIS A 350 1.36 -23.30 2.69
N GLY A 351 2.38 -22.43 2.80
CA GLY A 351 3.65 -22.59 2.14
C GLY A 351 4.81 -22.01 2.93
N THR A 352 6.02 -22.29 2.47
CA THR A 352 7.27 -21.68 2.97
C THR A 352 8.06 -21.09 1.81
N ASP A 353 8.79 -20.00 2.06
CA ASP A 353 9.64 -19.36 1.05
C ASP A 353 10.64 -20.33 0.43
N ALA A 354 11.26 -21.17 1.26
CA ALA A 354 12.24 -22.16 0.79
C ALA A 354 11.64 -23.19 -0.19
N GLU A 355 10.41 -23.67 0.09
CA GLU A 355 9.71 -24.63 -0.77
C GLU A 355 9.28 -23.98 -2.09
N LEU A 356 8.72 -22.76 -2.01
CA LEU A 356 8.23 -22.04 -3.18
C LEU A 356 9.40 -21.58 -4.06
N LYS A 357 10.47 -21.04 -3.45
CA LYS A 357 11.68 -20.67 -4.20
C LYS A 357 12.29 -21.89 -4.90
N ALA A 358 12.36 -23.04 -4.24
CA ALA A 358 12.89 -24.27 -4.87
C ALA A 358 12.06 -24.70 -6.09
N TYR A 359 10.74 -24.44 -6.11
CA TYR A 359 9.91 -24.68 -7.28
C TYR A 359 10.15 -23.62 -8.36
N ILE A 360 10.23 -22.34 -7.98
CA ILE A 360 10.52 -21.22 -8.88
C ILE A 360 11.89 -21.41 -9.56
N ASP A 361 12.90 -21.91 -8.83
CA ASP A 361 14.22 -22.23 -9.36
C ASP A 361 14.19 -23.30 -10.49
N THR A 362 13.12 -24.10 -10.58
CA THR A 362 12.88 -25.01 -11.71
C THR A 362 12.38 -24.33 -12.96
N LYS A 363 12.13 -23.02 -12.89
CA LYS A 363 11.57 -22.17 -13.97
C LYS A 363 10.24 -22.74 -14.53
N PRO A 364 9.22 -22.90 -13.66
CA PRO A 364 7.94 -23.46 -14.09
C PRO A 364 7.26 -22.55 -15.11
N THR A 365 6.37 -23.14 -15.88
CA THR A 365 5.49 -22.41 -16.80
C THR A 365 4.07 -22.36 -16.26
N PHE A 366 3.26 -21.41 -16.74
CA PHE A 366 1.83 -21.37 -16.41
C PHE A 366 1.13 -22.71 -16.72
N SER A 367 1.52 -23.33 -17.84
CA SER A 367 0.98 -24.63 -18.25
C SER A 367 1.44 -25.81 -17.37
N ASP A 368 2.43 -25.65 -16.50
CA ASP A 368 2.76 -26.68 -15.49
C ASP A 368 1.73 -26.68 -14.35
N ILE A 369 1.14 -25.54 -14.06
CA ILE A 369 0.17 -25.33 -12.98
C ILE A 369 -1.27 -25.55 -13.46
N PHE A 370 -1.65 -24.95 -14.59
CA PHE A 370 -3.03 -24.98 -15.11
C PHE A 370 -3.17 -25.69 -16.46
N SER A 371 -4.35 -26.23 -16.68
CA SER A 371 -4.91 -26.48 -18.00
C SER A 371 -5.94 -25.38 -18.28
N THR A 372 -6.02 -24.91 -19.53
CA THR A 372 -6.91 -23.84 -19.95
C THR A 372 -7.78 -24.26 -21.12
N VAL A 373 -8.94 -23.64 -21.23
CA VAL A 373 -9.79 -23.62 -22.44
C VAL A 373 -10.35 -22.20 -22.57
N GLU A 374 -10.67 -21.78 -23.78
CA GLU A 374 -11.28 -20.46 -23.97
C GLU A 374 -12.74 -20.46 -23.48
N PRO A 375 -13.19 -19.42 -22.76
CA PRO A 375 -14.60 -19.26 -22.41
C PRO A 375 -15.46 -19.03 -23.65
N VAL A 376 -16.67 -19.58 -23.65
CA VAL A 376 -17.66 -19.37 -24.71
C VAL A 376 -18.88 -18.70 -24.06
N GLU A 377 -19.15 -17.44 -24.41
CA GLU A 377 -20.24 -16.65 -23.85
C GLU A 377 -20.25 -16.68 -22.29
N GLY A 378 -19.09 -16.47 -21.66
CA GLY A 378 -18.94 -16.49 -20.21
C GLY A 378 -19.09 -17.87 -19.56
N THR A 379 -19.01 -18.95 -20.35
CA THR A 379 -19.19 -20.33 -19.85
C THR A 379 -17.98 -21.19 -20.17
N CYS A 380 -17.60 -22.03 -19.21
CA CYS A 380 -16.50 -22.98 -19.35
C CYS A 380 -16.95 -24.39 -19.75
N ALA A 381 -16.07 -25.11 -20.43
CA ALA A 381 -16.23 -26.53 -20.66
C ALA A 381 -16.26 -27.29 -19.31
N THR A 382 -16.95 -28.44 -19.30
CA THR A 382 -17.08 -29.28 -18.08
C THR A 382 -15.72 -29.61 -17.47
N GLY A 383 -15.57 -29.34 -16.18
CA GLY A 383 -14.35 -29.60 -15.42
C GLY A 383 -13.34 -28.44 -15.40
N PHE A 384 -13.70 -27.29 -15.97
CA PHE A 384 -12.99 -26.03 -15.83
C PHE A 384 -13.82 -25.04 -15.00
N THR A 385 -13.17 -24.17 -14.28
CA THR A 385 -13.78 -23.09 -13.49
C THR A 385 -13.64 -21.79 -14.27
N PHE A 386 -14.75 -21.04 -14.40
CA PHE A 386 -14.72 -19.69 -14.92
C PHE A 386 -14.18 -18.74 -13.85
N VAL A 387 -13.29 -17.86 -14.22
CA VAL A 387 -12.78 -16.76 -13.40
C VAL A 387 -12.79 -15.48 -14.21
N ASP A 388 -12.99 -14.34 -13.55
CA ASP A 388 -12.82 -13.00 -14.09
C ASP A 388 -11.94 -12.22 -13.11
N THR A 389 -10.76 -11.83 -13.57
CA THR A 389 -9.71 -11.20 -12.76
C THR A 389 -9.04 -10.09 -13.56
N ALA A 390 -8.00 -9.47 -13.01
CA ALA A 390 -7.22 -8.46 -13.74
C ALA A 390 -6.68 -8.98 -15.09
N GLU A 391 -6.46 -10.29 -15.20
CA GLU A 391 -6.01 -10.92 -16.45
C GLU A 391 -7.17 -11.22 -17.41
N GLY A 392 -8.42 -10.90 -17.04
CA GLY A 392 -9.64 -11.08 -17.83
C GLY A 392 -10.38 -12.39 -17.56
N GLU A 393 -11.35 -12.67 -18.44
CA GLU A 393 -12.18 -13.89 -18.38
C GLU A 393 -11.39 -15.13 -18.81
N GLU A 394 -11.28 -16.12 -17.93
CA GLU A 394 -10.54 -17.35 -18.18
C GLU A 394 -11.32 -18.59 -17.74
N CYS A 395 -11.06 -19.72 -18.39
CA CYS A 395 -11.50 -21.06 -17.97
C CYS A 395 -10.29 -21.88 -17.54
N LEU A 396 -10.15 -22.10 -16.24
CA LEU A 396 -8.99 -22.71 -15.64
C LEU A 396 -9.30 -24.02 -14.94
N LYS A 397 -8.31 -24.90 -14.93
CA LYS A 397 -8.32 -26.13 -14.13
C LYS A 397 -6.92 -26.37 -13.58
N VAL A 398 -6.79 -26.37 -12.25
CA VAL A 398 -5.53 -26.73 -11.58
C VAL A 398 -5.16 -28.18 -11.93
N LYS A 399 -3.92 -28.42 -12.31
CA LYS A 399 -3.38 -29.76 -12.50
C LYS A 399 -3.19 -30.44 -11.16
N SER A 400 -3.42 -31.75 -11.11
CA SER A 400 -3.34 -32.54 -9.89
C SER A 400 -1.99 -32.39 -9.18
N GLY A 401 -2.00 -31.98 -7.91
CA GLY A 401 -0.82 -31.77 -7.09
C GLY A 401 -0.16 -30.39 -7.27
N GLN A 402 -0.80 -29.48 -8.05
CA GLN A 402 -0.30 -28.13 -8.27
C GLN A 402 -1.08 -27.07 -7.46
N GLU A 403 -2.01 -27.48 -6.60
CA GLU A 403 -2.88 -26.60 -5.83
C GLU A 403 -2.08 -25.59 -4.98
N LYS A 404 -0.97 -26.03 -4.38
CA LYS A 404 -0.07 -25.16 -3.63
C LYS A 404 0.56 -24.09 -4.53
N TYR A 405 1.09 -24.47 -5.67
CA TYR A 405 1.76 -23.52 -6.57
C TYR A 405 0.75 -22.59 -7.24
N ALA A 406 -0.48 -23.05 -7.50
CA ALA A 406 -1.57 -22.18 -7.91
C ALA A 406 -1.86 -21.09 -6.85
N ALA A 407 -1.87 -21.46 -5.55
CA ALA A 407 -2.15 -20.53 -4.45
C ALA A 407 -1.10 -19.42 -4.30
N PHE A 408 0.17 -19.71 -4.54
CA PHE A 408 1.28 -18.79 -4.26
C PHE A 408 1.93 -18.16 -5.48
N LEU A 409 1.79 -18.74 -6.68
CA LEU A 409 2.35 -18.19 -7.93
C LEU A 409 1.28 -17.57 -8.82
N GLU A 410 0.03 -17.95 -8.65
CA GLU A 410 -1.14 -17.46 -9.40
C GLU A 410 -2.28 -17.12 -8.42
N THR A 411 -1.94 -16.33 -7.42
CA THR A 411 -2.77 -16.08 -6.24
C THR A 411 -4.16 -15.57 -6.61
N ARG A 412 -4.24 -14.56 -7.47
CA ARG A 412 -5.50 -13.92 -7.90
C ARG A 412 -6.40 -14.92 -8.64
N ARG A 413 -5.86 -15.63 -9.64
CA ARG A 413 -6.58 -16.67 -10.40
C ARG A 413 -7.09 -17.79 -9.49
N TYR A 414 -6.25 -18.26 -8.56
CA TYR A 414 -6.63 -19.35 -7.66
C TYR A 414 -7.66 -18.92 -6.61
N ALA A 415 -7.55 -17.69 -6.10
CA ALA A 415 -8.54 -17.10 -5.20
C ALA A 415 -9.92 -17.03 -5.87
N ALA A 416 -10.01 -16.51 -7.10
CA ALA A 416 -11.24 -16.49 -7.90
C ALA A 416 -11.81 -17.90 -8.12
N MET A 417 -10.96 -18.90 -8.43
CA MET A 417 -11.40 -20.30 -8.58
C MET A 417 -12.01 -20.88 -7.31
N LEU A 418 -11.57 -20.44 -6.14
CA LEU A 418 -12.12 -20.85 -4.85
C LEU A 418 -13.33 -20.02 -4.41
N GLY A 419 -13.72 -19.00 -5.17
CA GLY A 419 -14.88 -18.15 -4.95
C GLY A 419 -14.62 -16.96 -4.05
N ALA A 420 -13.35 -16.52 -3.91
CA ALA A 420 -13.02 -15.22 -3.36
C ALA A 420 -13.50 -14.11 -4.31
N THR A 421 -13.67 -12.91 -3.79
CA THR A 421 -14.04 -11.74 -4.59
C THR A 421 -12.80 -11.20 -5.29
N THR A 422 -12.89 -11.07 -6.62
CA THR A 422 -11.88 -10.44 -7.48
C THR A 422 -12.56 -9.37 -8.33
N GLU A 423 -13.14 -8.37 -7.65
CA GLU A 423 -13.90 -7.27 -8.27
C GLU A 423 -13.49 -5.91 -7.72
N PHE A 424 -12.55 -5.88 -6.77
CA PHE A 424 -12.02 -4.65 -6.22
C PHE A 424 -11.30 -3.83 -7.29
N ARG A 425 -11.21 -2.53 -7.04
CA ARG A 425 -10.58 -1.59 -7.97
C ARG A 425 -9.55 -0.75 -7.24
N LYS A 426 -8.27 -0.89 -7.65
CA LYS A 426 -7.16 -0.08 -7.13
C LYS A 426 -7.14 -0.04 -5.59
N GLU A 427 -6.81 -1.18 -4.99
CA GLU A 427 -6.55 -1.25 -3.55
C GLU A 427 -5.11 -0.82 -3.30
N GLU A 428 -4.97 0.34 -2.68
CA GLU A 428 -3.71 1.02 -2.44
C GLU A 428 -3.22 0.81 -0.99
N GLY A 429 -2.84 1.89 -0.29
CA GLY A 429 -2.25 1.86 1.04
C GLY A 429 -3.13 1.27 2.14
N LEU A 430 -2.47 0.66 3.11
CA LEU A 430 -3.06 0.03 4.31
C LEU A 430 -2.48 0.65 5.57
N THR A 431 -3.30 0.82 6.61
CA THR A 431 -2.81 1.20 7.94
C THR A 431 -3.74 0.75 9.06
N PHE A 432 -3.19 0.46 10.23
CA PHE A 432 -3.97 0.03 11.40
C PHE A 432 -4.14 1.16 12.42
N ASP A 433 -5.38 1.35 12.88
CA ASP A 433 -5.77 2.22 13.98
C ASP A 433 -5.90 1.39 15.27
N PRO A 434 -4.87 1.36 16.13
CA PRO A 434 -4.91 0.62 17.36
C PRO A 434 -5.84 1.25 18.41
N ASP A 435 -6.18 2.53 18.28
CA ASP A 435 -7.02 3.26 19.23
C ASP A 435 -8.49 2.84 19.11
N HIS A 436 -8.91 2.39 17.91
CA HIS A 436 -10.29 1.97 17.60
C HIS A 436 -10.37 0.55 17.04
N ASN A 437 -9.26 -0.19 17.02
CA ASN A 437 -9.17 -1.58 16.54
C ASN A 437 -9.70 -1.76 15.11
N ARG A 438 -9.22 -0.90 14.18
CA ARG A 438 -9.64 -0.87 12.77
C ARG A 438 -8.44 -0.87 11.83
N LEU A 439 -8.58 -1.57 10.71
CA LEU A 439 -7.70 -1.42 9.55
C LEU A 439 -8.32 -0.40 8.58
N PHE A 440 -7.51 0.40 7.90
CA PHE A 440 -7.92 1.23 6.78
C PHE A 440 -7.29 0.73 5.49
N VAL A 441 -8.05 0.84 4.40
CA VAL A 441 -7.63 0.52 3.03
C VAL A 441 -8.03 1.69 2.14
N ALA A 442 -7.07 2.27 1.40
CA ALA A 442 -7.36 3.24 0.38
C ALA A 442 -7.76 2.54 -0.92
N MET A 443 -8.70 3.11 -1.65
CA MET A 443 -9.07 2.75 -3.01
C MET A 443 -9.12 4.02 -3.84
N SER A 444 -8.22 4.17 -4.79
CA SER A 444 -8.12 5.39 -5.57
C SER A 444 -9.30 5.60 -6.50
N GLU A 445 -10.07 4.55 -6.80
CA GLU A 445 -11.32 4.64 -7.57
C GLU A 445 -12.33 3.58 -7.10
N VAL A 446 -13.60 3.95 -6.93
CA VAL A 446 -14.71 3.00 -6.74
C VAL A 446 -15.49 2.90 -8.05
N ALA A 447 -15.09 1.96 -8.92
CA ALA A 447 -15.59 1.85 -10.28
C ALA A 447 -15.39 0.43 -10.84
N LYS A 448 -15.61 0.28 -12.14
CA LYS A 448 -15.34 -0.96 -12.92
C LYS A 448 -16.06 -2.18 -12.32
N GLY A 449 -15.34 -3.24 -11.92
CA GLY A 449 -15.90 -4.44 -11.32
C GLY A 449 -16.77 -4.17 -10.09
N MET A 450 -16.47 -3.12 -9.33
CA MET A 450 -17.27 -2.76 -8.15
C MET A 450 -18.65 -2.15 -8.49
N THR A 451 -18.89 -1.75 -9.75
CA THR A 451 -20.09 -0.98 -10.14
C THR A 451 -20.80 -1.52 -11.39
N ASP A 452 -20.39 -2.66 -11.91
CA ASP A 452 -20.89 -3.19 -13.19
C ASP A 452 -22.15 -4.09 -13.04
N GLY A 453 -22.57 -4.34 -11.81
CA GLY A 453 -23.74 -5.15 -11.47
C GLY A 453 -23.53 -6.64 -11.68
N LYS A 454 -22.27 -7.09 -11.66
CA LYS A 454 -21.90 -8.51 -11.74
C LYS A 454 -21.23 -8.96 -10.44
N GLY A 455 -21.15 -10.28 -10.24
CA GLY A 455 -20.41 -10.90 -9.16
C GLY A 455 -20.90 -10.57 -7.74
N ASP A 456 -19.95 -10.29 -6.85
CA ASP A 456 -20.21 -10.10 -5.42
C ASP A 456 -20.40 -8.61 -5.04
N ILE A 457 -19.82 -7.67 -5.80
CA ILE A 457 -19.84 -6.24 -5.52
C ILE A 457 -20.74 -5.52 -6.53
N ASP A 458 -21.71 -4.74 -6.03
CA ASP A 458 -22.50 -3.81 -6.82
C ASP A 458 -22.83 -2.60 -5.95
N VAL A 459 -21.98 -1.57 -6.00
CA VAL A 459 -22.03 -0.41 -5.11
C VAL A 459 -22.15 0.91 -5.88
N SER A 460 -22.51 1.98 -5.19
CA SER A 460 -22.46 3.32 -5.78
C SER A 460 -21.02 3.75 -6.01
N GLY A 461 -20.68 4.05 -7.26
CA GLY A 461 -19.33 4.45 -7.64
C GLY A 461 -18.95 5.86 -7.19
N GLU A 462 -17.67 6.10 -7.00
CA GLU A 462 -17.05 7.41 -6.80
C GLU A 462 -15.66 7.44 -7.47
N SER A 463 -15.54 8.25 -8.51
CA SER A 463 -14.29 8.35 -9.29
C SER A 463 -13.15 9.07 -8.55
N CYS A 464 -13.48 9.78 -7.46
CA CYS A 464 -12.49 10.40 -6.59
C CYS A 464 -12.06 9.46 -5.45
N GLY A 465 -12.47 8.19 -5.49
CA GLY A 465 -12.05 7.15 -4.57
C GLY A 465 -12.64 7.22 -3.17
N ALA A 466 -12.20 6.32 -2.31
CA ALA A 466 -12.62 6.22 -0.92
C ALA A 466 -11.55 5.56 -0.05
N VAL A 467 -11.54 5.88 1.24
CA VAL A 467 -10.82 5.10 2.26
C VAL A 467 -11.84 4.27 3.03
N TYR A 468 -11.64 2.96 3.03
CA TYR A 468 -12.50 2.00 3.74
C TYR A 468 -11.94 1.71 5.13
N ALA A 469 -12.85 1.51 6.10
CA ALA A 469 -12.53 1.01 7.42
C ALA A 469 -13.00 -0.44 7.56
N LEU A 470 -12.20 -1.25 8.23
CA LEU A 470 -12.43 -2.67 8.46
C LEU A 470 -12.29 -2.94 9.96
N ASP A 471 -13.38 -3.31 10.63
CA ASP A 471 -13.32 -3.62 12.06
C ASP A 471 -12.65 -4.97 12.30
N VAL A 472 -11.66 -4.99 13.17
CA VAL A 472 -11.03 -6.22 13.66
C VAL A 472 -11.99 -6.93 14.64
N LEU A 473 -11.96 -8.25 14.68
CA LEU A 473 -12.71 -9.05 15.65
C LEU A 473 -12.32 -8.66 17.09
N ASP A 474 -13.29 -8.70 18.00
CA ASP A 474 -13.03 -8.48 19.42
C ASP A 474 -12.29 -9.69 20.04
N ASP A 475 -11.53 -9.48 21.10
CA ASP A 475 -10.74 -10.51 21.81
C ASP A 475 -11.57 -11.75 22.24
N SER A 476 -12.89 -11.57 22.41
CA SER A 476 -13.82 -12.66 22.76
C SER A 476 -14.29 -13.47 21.56
N GLU A 477 -14.02 -13.01 20.35
CA GLU A 477 -14.44 -13.65 19.10
C GLU A 477 -13.33 -14.58 18.57
N THR A 478 -13.70 -15.57 17.81
CA THR A 478 -12.77 -16.49 17.15
C THR A 478 -13.04 -16.47 15.66
N ALA A 479 -12.01 -16.17 14.89
CA ALA A 479 -12.10 -16.20 13.44
C ALA A 479 -12.07 -17.63 12.89
N TYR A 480 -12.88 -17.86 11.86
CA TYR A 480 -12.92 -19.10 11.10
C TYR A 480 -12.90 -18.78 9.60
N ASP A 481 -12.22 -19.63 8.84
CA ASP A 481 -12.29 -19.59 7.38
C ASP A 481 -13.62 -20.17 6.84
N SER A 482 -13.83 -20.08 5.53
CA SER A 482 -15.04 -20.57 4.84
C SER A 482 -15.25 -22.09 5.02
N SER A 483 -14.23 -22.84 5.38
CA SER A 483 -14.31 -24.29 5.69
C SER A 483 -14.57 -24.58 7.16
N SER A 484 -14.81 -23.55 7.99
CA SER A 484 -14.96 -23.61 9.44
C SER A 484 -13.68 -24.05 10.17
N THR A 485 -12.50 -23.80 9.58
CA THR A 485 -11.22 -24.00 10.24
C THR A 485 -10.82 -22.71 10.96
N LYS A 486 -10.35 -22.84 12.20
CA LYS A 486 -9.92 -21.69 12.98
C LYS A 486 -8.72 -21.00 12.32
N ILE A 487 -8.81 -19.69 12.17
CA ILE A 487 -7.69 -18.82 11.75
C ILE A 487 -6.84 -18.51 13.00
N ASN A 488 -5.54 -18.73 12.92
CA ASN A 488 -4.62 -18.55 14.05
C ASN A 488 -4.12 -17.10 14.16
N SER A 489 -5.05 -16.15 14.22
CA SER A 489 -4.82 -14.73 14.42
C SER A 489 -5.92 -14.14 15.30
N THR A 490 -5.59 -13.07 16.05
CA THR A 490 -6.55 -12.21 16.76
C THR A 490 -6.82 -10.90 16.03
N TYR A 491 -6.11 -10.64 14.94
CA TYR A 491 -6.24 -9.44 14.13
C TYR A 491 -6.97 -9.72 12.81
N VAL A 492 -8.03 -10.52 12.84
CA VAL A 492 -8.83 -10.81 11.65
C VAL A 492 -9.94 -9.76 11.50
N VAL A 493 -9.98 -9.07 10.36
CA VAL A 493 -11.07 -8.13 10.04
C VAL A 493 -12.32 -8.88 9.63
N LYS A 494 -13.50 -8.35 10.02
CA LYS A 494 -14.81 -8.99 9.87
C LYS A 494 -15.76 -8.30 8.89
N ASN A 495 -15.49 -7.04 8.57
CA ASN A 495 -16.33 -6.23 7.69
C ASN A 495 -15.47 -5.21 6.93
N MET A 496 -16.08 -4.50 5.98
CA MET A 496 -15.47 -3.42 5.24
C MET A 496 -16.54 -2.40 4.85
N TYR A 497 -16.31 -1.10 5.09
CA TYR A 497 -17.24 -0.03 4.75
C TYR A 497 -16.48 1.27 4.46
N ALA A 498 -17.02 2.10 3.54
CA ALA A 498 -16.38 3.37 3.23
C ALA A 498 -16.51 4.36 4.39
N GLU A 499 -15.38 4.83 4.90
CA GLU A 499 -15.25 5.78 6.01
C GLU A 499 -15.07 7.22 5.49
N VAL A 500 -14.19 7.43 4.53
CA VAL A 500 -13.97 8.70 3.85
C VAL A 500 -14.22 8.49 2.37
N VAL A 501 -15.06 9.32 1.77
CA VAL A 501 -15.43 9.21 0.36
C VAL A 501 -15.08 10.50 -0.34
N GLY A 502 -14.44 10.40 -1.50
CA GLY A 502 -14.15 11.52 -2.37
C GLY A 502 -15.41 12.24 -2.85
N ALA A 503 -15.24 13.33 -3.54
CA ALA A 503 -16.37 14.12 -4.01
C ALA A 503 -16.16 14.61 -5.44
N SER A 504 -16.74 13.89 -6.40
CA SER A 504 -16.78 14.32 -7.80
C SER A 504 -17.50 15.67 -7.92
N THR A 505 -16.92 16.59 -8.69
CA THR A 505 -17.43 17.95 -8.85
C THR A 505 -17.23 18.49 -10.26
N SER A 506 -17.86 19.61 -10.53
CA SER A 506 -17.62 20.41 -11.74
C SER A 506 -17.48 21.86 -11.33
N TYR A 507 -16.33 22.45 -11.64
CA TYR A 507 -16.04 23.84 -11.33
C TYR A 507 -16.59 24.80 -12.38
N PRO A 508 -17.04 26.03 -12.00
CA PRO A 508 -17.45 27.04 -12.97
C PRO A 508 -16.33 27.44 -13.92
N ALA A 509 -16.71 27.83 -15.15
CA ALA A 509 -15.77 28.39 -16.12
C ALA A 509 -15.03 29.61 -15.55
N GLY A 510 -13.71 29.66 -15.74
CA GLY A 510 -12.83 30.69 -15.18
C GLY A 510 -12.42 30.44 -13.72
N SER A 511 -12.85 29.35 -13.10
CA SER A 511 -12.29 28.90 -11.82
C SER A 511 -10.82 28.47 -12.01
N PRO A 512 -9.92 28.70 -11.03
CA PRO A 512 -8.57 28.13 -11.07
C PRO A 512 -8.55 26.60 -11.08
N TYR A 513 -9.70 25.97 -10.81
CA TYR A 513 -9.86 24.50 -10.76
C TYR A 513 -10.77 23.97 -11.88
N GLU A 514 -11.08 24.76 -12.92
CA GLU A 514 -12.06 24.39 -13.97
C GLU A 514 -11.78 23.04 -14.64
N ALA A 515 -10.51 22.67 -14.76
CA ALA A 515 -10.11 21.44 -15.43
C ALA A 515 -10.17 20.18 -14.55
N TYR A 516 -10.37 20.33 -13.26
CA TYR A 516 -10.29 19.24 -12.29
C TYR A 516 -11.68 18.69 -11.96
N THR A 517 -11.75 17.40 -11.68
CA THR A 517 -13.03 16.69 -11.55
C THR A 517 -13.38 16.29 -10.12
N CYS A 518 -12.41 16.41 -9.20
CA CYS A 518 -12.63 16.19 -7.77
C CYS A 518 -12.62 17.50 -6.99
N SER A 519 -13.32 17.51 -5.85
CA SER A 519 -13.39 18.67 -4.98
C SER A 519 -12.05 18.88 -4.26
N VAL A 520 -11.41 20.04 -4.45
CA VAL A 520 -10.16 20.39 -3.73
C VAL A 520 -10.33 20.50 -2.20
N ASN A 521 -11.52 20.28 -1.67
CA ASN A 521 -11.83 20.23 -0.25
C ASN A 521 -12.21 18.79 0.22
N SER A 522 -11.95 17.79 -0.60
CA SER A 522 -12.13 16.37 -0.32
C SER A 522 -10.95 15.60 -0.88
N ILE A 523 -10.81 14.32 -0.55
CA ILE A 523 -9.80 13.45 -1.15
C ILE A 523 -10.08 13.25 -2.64
N ALA A 524 -9.00 12.97 -3.40
CA ALA A 524 -9.07 12.49 -4.77
C ALA A 524 -8.03 11.40 -4.96
N SER A 525 -8.46 10.25 -5.48
CA SER A 525 -7.64 9.07 -5.66
C SER A 525 -6.71 8.82 -4.45
N PRO A 526 -7.30 8.52 -3.25
CA PRO A 526 -6.50 8.24 -2.07
C PRO A 526 -5.64 7.02 -2.34
N ASP A 527 -4.38 7.17 -2.02
CA ASP A 527 -3.37 6.17 -2.26
C ASP A 527 -2.75 5.73 -0.92
N ASN A 528 -1.56 6.19 -0.56
CA ASN A 528 -0.90 5.78 0.66
C ASN A 528 -1.55 6.39 1.92
N VAL A 529 -1.69 5.58 2.96
CA VAL A 529 -2.30 6.00 4.23
C VAL A 529 -1.46 5.60 5.43
N THR A 530 -1.50 6.42 6.49
CA THR A 530 -0.90 6.07 7.80
C THR A 530 -1.74 6.58 8.95
N TYR A 531 -1.89 5.77 10.00
CA TYR A 531 -2.55 6.18 11.21
C TYR A 531 -1.53 6.64 12.27
N MET A 532 -1.76 7.80 12.84
CA MET A 532 -0.92 8.36 13.92
C MET A 532 -1.46 7.86 15.27
N ALA A 533 -0.92 6.73 15.74
CA ALA A 533 -1.38 6.06 16.98
C ALA A 533 -1.40 7.02 18.17
N GLY A 534 -2.49 6.99 18.95
CA GLY A 534 -2.71 7.90 20.08
C GLY A 534 -3.04 9.34 19.69
N LYS A 535 -3.30 9.64 18.40
CA LYS A 535 -3.56 11.00 17.90
C LYS A 535 -4.93 11.15 17.22
N ASN A 536 -5.73 10.10 17.11
CA ASN A 536 -7.01 10.06 16.37
C ASN A 536 -6.90 10.55 14.92
N THR A 537 -5.73 10.51 14.34
CA THR A 537 -5.47 11.11 13.03
C THR A 537 -5.09 10.04 12.01
N LEU A 538 -5.88 9.89 10.97
CA LEU A 538 -5.54 9.17 9.75
C LEU A 538 -4.97 10.19 8.75
N VAL A 539 -3.77 9.93 8.26
CA VAL A 539 -3.15 10.70 7.19
C VAL A 539 -3.42 9.98 5.87
N ILE A 540 -3.85 10.72 4.85
CA ILE A 540 -4.21 10.20 3.53
C ILE A 540 -3.41 10.95 2.48
N GLY A 541 -2.62 10.24 1.68
CA GLY A 541 -1.94 10.74 0.49
C GLY A 541 -2.79 10.52 -0.76
N GLU A 542 -2.43 11.19 -1.84
CA GLU A 542 -3.10 11.14 -3.14
C GLU A 542 -2.11 10.77 -4.24
N ASP A 543 -2.62 10.03 -5.23
CA ASP A 543 -2.08 9.90 -6.58
C ASP A 543 -3.18 10.26 -7.57
N THR A 544 -3.22 11.52 -8.02
CA THR A 544 -4.35 12.01 -8.81
C THR A 544 -4.03 13.06 -9.85
N SER A 545 -4.60 12.90 -11.03
CA SER A 545 -4.71 13.98 -12.02
C SER A 545 -6.00 14.81 -11.86
N SER A 546 -6.84 14.53 -10.85
CA SER A 546 -8.14 15.18 -10.62
C SER A 546 -8.08 16.37 -9.65
N HIS A 547 -6.91 16.66 -9.09
CA HIS A 547 -6.54 17.86 -8.35
C HIS A 547 -5.41 18.65 -9.05
N PRO A 548 -5.21 19.94 -8.72
CA PRO A 548 -4.09 20.71 -9.27
C PRO A 548 -2.71 20.25 -8.79
N ASN A 549 -2.64 19.57 -7.68
CA ASN A 549 -1.49 18.94 -7.05
C ASN A 549 -2.00 17.82 -6.16
N ASP A 550 -1.17 16.89 -5.83
CA ASP A 550 -1.51 15.86 -4.87
C ASP A 550 -1.32 16.37 -3.44
N PHE A 551 -2.29 16.03 -2.61
CA PHE A 551 -2.38 16.53 -1.25
C PHE A 551 -2.12 15.43 -0.23
N LEU A 552 -1.65 15.87 0.93
CA LEU A 552 -1.65 15.07 2.14
C LEU A 552 -2.71 15.62 3.09
N TRP A 553 -3.62 14.77 3.51
CA TRP A 553 -4.74 15.11 4.38
C TRP A 553 -4.54 14.54 5.77
N ALA A 554 -4.96 15.27 6.81
CA ALA A 554 -5.18 14.76 8.16
C ALA A 554 -6.68 14.66 8.40
N TYR A 555 -7.16 13.45 8.62
CA TYR A 555 -8.55 13.14 8.95
C TYR A 555 -8.67 12.73 10.41
N ASP A 556 -9.40 13.49 11.21
CA ASP A 556 -9.73 13.13 12.59
C ASP A 556 -10.83 12.06 12.59
N VAL A 557 -10.47 10.83 12.98
CA VAL A 557 -11.39 9.67 12.92
C VAL A 557 -12.55 9.76 13.91
N VAL A 558 -12.51 10.69 14.88
CA VAL A 558 -13.55 10.92 15.88
C VAL A 558 -14.49 12.06 15.47
N THR A 559 -13.94 13.23 15.12
CA THR A 559 -14.75 14.41 14.74
C THR A 559 -15.16 14.38 13.28
N LYS A 560 -14.52 13.55 12.45
CA LYS A 560 -14.71 13.43 11.00
C LYS A 560 -14.30 14.70 10.23
N GLU A 561 -13.51 15.55 10.85
CA GLU A 561 -12.94 16.74 10.21
C GLU A 561 -11.72 16.36 9.39
N MET A 562 -11.58 16.95 8.22
CA MET A 562 -10.46 16.74 7.30
C MET A 562 -9.73 18.05 7.02
N THR A 563 -8.41 18.05 7.13
CA THR A 563 -7.54 19.21 6.96
C THR A 563 -6.42 18.90 5.97
N ARG A 564 -6.22 19.74 4.94
CA ARG A 564 -5.07 19.61 4.03
C ARG A 564 -3.80 20.06 4.76
N ILE A 565 -2.81 19.15 4.86
CA ILE A 565 -1.60 19.40 5.65
C ILE A 565 -0.32 19.49 4.81
N ALA A 566 -0.32 18.96 3.59
CA ALA A 566 0.77 19.14 2.64
C ALA A 566 0.25 19.17 1.20
N SER A 567 1.07 19.64 0.27
CA SER A 567 0.94 19.45 -1.16
C SER A 567 2.32 19.29 -1.78
N VAL A 568 2.44 18.41 -2.76
CA VAL A 568 3.67 18.17 -3.53
C VAL A 568 3.63 18.93 -4.86
N PRO A 569 4.72 19.05 -5.62
CA PRO A 569 4.72 19.73 -6.91
C PRO A 569 3.69 19.14 -7.89
N TYR A 570 3.26 19.93 -8.84
CA TYR A 570 2.35 19.53 -9.91
C TYR A 570 2.80 18.24 -10.61
N GLY A 571 1.87 17.30 -10.79
CA GLY A 571 2.14 15.99 -11.40
C GLY A 571 3.12 15.13 -10.61
N SER A 572 3.12 15.30 -9.30
CA SER A 572 3.79 14.42 -8.36
C SER A 572 2.74 13.60 -7.62
N GLU A 573 3.21 12.54 -7.01
CA GLU A 573 2.47 11.67 -6.12
C GLU A 573 2.94 11.86 -4.68
N THR A 574 2.01 11.75 -3.70
CA THR A 574 2.32 11.79 -2.27
C THR A 574 2.48 10.38 -1.73
N THR A 575 3.68 9.81 -1.83
CA THR A 575 3.95 8.46 -1.34
C THR A 575 4.60 8.44 0.03
N SER A 576 4.64 7.26 0.64
CA SER A 576 5.37 7.00 1.89
C SER A 576 4.94 7.83 3.12
N PRO A 577 3.70 8.32 3.27
CA PRO A 577 3.30 8.90 4.54
C PRO A 577 3.33 7.82 5.62
N PHE A 578 4.28 7.92 6.56
CA PHE A 578 4.39 7.00 7.68
C PHE A 578 4.74 7.76 8.96
N TRP A 579 4.04 7.44 10.07
CA TRP A 579 4.27 8.07 11.35
C TRP A 579 5.39 7.37 12.12
N HIS A 580 6.42 8.14 12.50
CA HIS A 580 7.55 7.66 13.29
C HIS A 580 7.69 8.43 14.59
N GLU A 581 7.86 7.73 15.70
CA GLU A 581 8.26 8.32 16.98
C GLU A 581 9.73 7.99 17.26
N ILE A 582 10.57 9.02 17.31
CA ILE A 582 12.02 8.88 17.42
C ILE A 582 12.52 9.77 18.57
N ASN A 583 13.06 9.17 19.64
CA ASN A 583 13.59 9.87 20.80
C ASN A 583 12.62 10.93 21.36
N GLY A 584 11.32 10.58 21.46
CA GLY A 584 10.27 11.44 22.01
C GLY A 584 9.85 12.60 21.09
N LYS A 585 10.13 12.50 19.80
CA LYS A 585 9.67 13.42 18.76
C LYS A 585 8.98 12.65 17.64
N GLY A 586 7.92 13.21 17.09
CA GLY A 586 7.19 12.64 15.96
C GLY A 586 7.67 13.18 14.63
N TYR A 587 7.59 12.35 13.60
CA TYR A 587 7.90 12.67 12.22
C TYR A 587 6.92 11.95 11.30
N LEU A 588 6.42 12.68 10.32
CA LEU A 588 5.64 12.10 9.23
C LEU A 588 6.51 12.11 7.98
N THR A 589 6.90 10.94 7.48
CA THR A 589 7.60 10.84 6.20
C THR A 589 6.72 11.32 5.06
N LEU A 590 7.32 11.82 4.00
CA LEU A 590 6.67 12.23 2.76
C LEU A 590 7.69 12.14 1.64
N THR A 591 7.46 11.23 0.71
CA THR A 591 8.16 11.19 -0.57
C THR A 591 7.41 12.01 -1.59
N THR A 592 8.15 12.68 -2.45
CA THR A 592 7.63 13.29 -3.67
C THR A 592 8.06 12.42 -4.82
N GLN A 593 7.17 11.60 -5.32
CA GLN A 593 7.41 10.71 -6.46
C GLN A 593 6.98 11.41 -7.75
N HIS A 594 7.61 11.12 -8.85
CA HIS A 594 7.31 11.63 -10.19
C HIS A 594 7.10 13.15 -10.33
N PRO A 595 7.91 14.03 -9.67
CA PRO A 595 7.67 15.46 -9.74
C PRO A 595 7.58 15.94 -11.19
N PHE A 596 6.45 16.55 -11.58
CA PHE A 596 6.11 16.98 -12.95
C PHE A 596 6.01 15.82 -13.98
N GLY A 597 5.95 14.56 -13.55
CA GLY A 597 6.01 13.38 -14.42
C GLY A 597 4.63 12.86 -14.81
N GLU A 598 3.66 12.86 -13.90
CA GLU A 598 2.36 12.21 -14.10
C GLU A 598 1.28 13.14 -14.65
N VAL A 599 1.60 13.85 -15.72
CA VAL A 599 0.66 14.79 -16.34
C VAL A 599 0.63 14.65 -17.84
N GLY A 600 -0.56 14.54 -18.39
CA GLY A 600 -0.77 14.55 -19.84
C GLY A 600 -0.53 15.95 -20.43
N SER A 601 0.06 16.01 -21.62
CA SER A 601 0.34 17.25 -22.34
C SER A 601 -0.90 18.11 -22.66
N THR A 602 -2.10 17.57 -22.45
CA THR A 602 -3.38 18.25 -22.61
C THR A 602 -3.90 18.92 -21.33
N GLN A 603 -3.26 18.67 -20.19
CA GLN A 603 -3.62 19.31 -18.92
C GLN A 603 -3.27 20.80 -18.95
N PRO A 604 -4.11 21.69 -18.38
CA PRO A 604 -3.92 23.14 -18.47
C PRO A 604 -2.64 23.65 -17.81
N ASP A 605 -2.17 22.96 -16.77
CA ASP A 605 -0.95 23.31 -16.05
C ASP A 605 0.31 22.62 -16.59
N TYR A 606 0.21 21.84 -17.69
CA TYR A 606 1.35 21.18 -18.33
C TYR A 606 2.54 22.13 -18.63
N PRO A 607 2.35 23.42 -18.96
CA PRO A 607 3.49 24.33 -19.14
C PRO A 607 4.42 24.44 -17.93
N LEU A 608 3.99 24.07 -16.72
CA LEU A 608 4.85 24.01 -15.54
C LEU A 608 5.94 22.92 -15.69
N VAL A 609 5.64 21.83 -16.40
CA VAL A 609 6.60 20.77 -16.72
C VAL A 609 7.77 21.30 -17.54
N ASP A 610 7.48 22.22 -18.50
CA ASP A 610 8.50 22.79 -19.39
C ASP A 610 9.44 23.78 -18.69
N ILE A 611 8.94 24.45 -17.64
CA ILE A 611 9.71 25.46 -16.89
C ILE A 611 10.38 24.92 -15.62
N ALA A 612 10.01 23.73 -15.16
CA ALA A 612 10.62 23.08 -14.02
C ALA A 612 12.10 22.77 -14.32
N ALA A 613 13.00 23.13 -13.40
CA ALA A 613 14.41 22.75 -13.52
C ALA A 613 14.59 21.24 -13.36
N GLY A 614 15.59 20.65 -14.02
CA GLY A 614 15.82 19.21 -13.94
C GLY A 614 16.04 18.70 -12.51
N GLU A 615 16.61 19.53 -11.62
CA GLU A 615 16.75 19.18 -10.20
C GLU A 615 15.44 19.16 -9.42
N ASP A 616 14.41 19.88 -9.89
CA ASP A 616 13.08 19.89 -9.29
C ASP A 616 12.25 18.66 -9.73
N LYS A 617 12.68 17.97 -10.80
CA LYS A 617 12.07 16.75 -11.32
C LYS A 617 12.59 15.46 -10.68
N ALA A 618 13.61 15.56 -9.83
CA ALA A 618 14.12 14.43 -9.09
C ALA A 618 13.21 14.13 -7.90
N SER A 619 12.80 12.88 -7.74
CA SER A 619 12.08 12.43 -6.55
C SER A 619 12.90 12.68 -5.29
N SER A 620 12.22 12.90 -4.18
CA SER A 620 12.91 13.20 -2.91
C SER A 620 12.12 12.69 -1.71
N ILE A 621 12.86 12.26 -0.69
CA ILE A 621 12.32 11.93 0.61
C ILE A 621 12.59 13.03 1.62
N GLY A 622 11.60 13.32 2.44
CA GLY A 622 11.70 14.21 3.59
C GLY A 622 10.73 13.82 4.68
N VAL A 623 10.68 14.66 5.69
CA VAL A 623 9.74 14.50 6.81
C VAL A 623 9.06 15.83 7.13
N VAL A 624 7.79 15.77 7.52
CA VAL A 624 7.08 16.87 8.19
C VAL A 624 7.26 16.70 9.68
N GLY A 625 7.67 17.76 10.37
CA GLY A 625 7.92 17.77 11.80
C GLY A 625 8.98 18.80 12.21
N PRO A 626 9.68 18.64 13.38
CA PRO A 626 9.38 17.65 14.42
C PRO A 626 8.13 18.02 15.22
N PHE A 627 7.36 17.01 15.62
CA PHE A 627 6.27 17.14 16.57
C PHE A 627 6.81 16.83 17.97
N VAL A 628 6.63 17.71 18.98
CA VAL A 628 7.33 17.58 20.27
C VAL A 628 6.48 17.85 21.51
N LYS A 629 5.27 18.43 21.36
CA LYS A 629 4.50 18.93 22.53
C LYS A 629 3.15 18.23 22.74
N TRP A 630 2.92 17.08 22.12
CA TRP A 630 1.69 16.31 22.33
C TRP A 630 1.50 15.75 23.73
#